data_7e0608120a02ef30ca08bb5f37982dcf
#
_entry.id   7e0608120a02ef30ca08bb5f37982dcf
#
_cell.length_a   1.000
_cell.length_b   1.000
_cell.length_c   1.000
_cell.angle_alpha   90.00
_cell.angle_beta   90.00
_cell.angle_gamma   90.00
#
_symmetry.space_group_name_H-M   'P 1'
#
loop_
_entity.id
_entity.type
_entity.pdbx_description
1 polymer ?
#
loop_
_entity_poly.entity_id
_entity_poly.type
_entity_poly.pdbx_seq_one_letter_code
_entity_poly.pdbx_strand_id
1 'polypeptide(L)'
;SISDVSKIHVYALYTGAGILDGYQLNGTTITAKSLLITNFYDDYTFIEKQNASEQSILHLNAAQALDAAFPSNSSPNAKGFLTGKKVYTSDGTNRHEISSMYYGLKGRVVQTHSSNLLGGSEHFYTSYNYIGSPLKTKHIHSASGKKAIQECYEYAYDHAGRQTMVSYAINGSAKRVLSTTEYDDYGRIAKQTLLGKECINNSYNIRSWKTEISSKNFTQTLVYNKANGFVIPGTAQYNGNISAMSWKTGNNIEKGYKFSYNRQDMLTDADYEEGEFLSDNIGHYDESLSYDKMGNILSLIRYGLRDDNKYGLIDNLSYGYNGNQLTKVDDTVSGPYYAGAFHFVDGVKEATEYSYDANGNMVMDKNKGISSISYDINNLPQKILYNDGRKASYVYDAEGNKHSVLYTL
;
A
#
# COMPACT_ATOMS: atom_id res chain seq x y z
N SER A 1 40.18 1.22 1.07
CA SER A 1 39.59 0.73 2.34
C SER A 1 39.75 1.84 3.39
N ILE A 2 38.64 2.32 3.91
CA ILE A 2 38.63 3.30 5.01
C ILE A 2 38.86 2.49 6.29
N SER A 3 40.03 2.66 6.90
CA SER A 3 40.43 1.90 8.09
C SER A 3 39.85 2.41 9.41
N ASP A 4 39.25 3.61 9.43
CA ASP A 4 38.65 4.20 10.63
C ASP A 4 37.57 5.22 10.27
N VAL A 5 36.31 4.79 10.29
CA VAL A 5 35.13 5.62 9.96
C VAL A 5 34.87 6.70 11.02
N SER A 6 35.36 6.53 12.25
CA SER A 6 35.13 7.49 13.35
C SER A 6 35.84 8.84 13.16
N LYS A 7 36.76 8.89 12.22
CA LYS A 7 37.53 10.14 11.90
C LYS A 7 37.04 10.90 10.68
N ILE A 8 35.97 10.42 10.01
CA ILE A 8 35.42 11.10 8.83
C ILE A 8 34.33 12.05 9.29
N HIS A 9 34.59 13.34 9.27
CA HIS A 9 33.57 14.36 9.46
C HIS A 9 33.24 14.98 8.11
N VAL A 10 32.06 14.65 7.59
CA VAL A 10 31.53 15.23 6.36
C VAL A 10 30.41 16.19 6.71
N TYR A 11 30.58 17.47 6.29
CA TYR A 11 29.56 18.49 6.48
C TYR A 11 28.98 18.89 5.13
N ALA A 12 27.64 18.93 5.03
CA ALA A 12 26.96 19.50 3.89
C ALA A 12 26.61 20.95 4.18
N LEU A 13 27.13 21.87 3.36
CA LEU A 13 26.82 23.30 3.45
C LEU A 13 26.04 23.72 2.23
N TYR A 14 24.85 24.30 2.41
CA TYR A 14 24.10 24.89 1.32
C TYR A 14 24.70 26.26 0.92
N THR A 15 25.18 26.32 -0.30
CA THR A 15 25.79 27.54 -0.87
C THR A 15 24.98 28.12 -2.02
N GLY A 16 23.94 27.38 -2.48
CA GLY A 16 23.15 27.73 -3.65
C GLY A 16 23.88 27.53 -4.98
N ALA A 17 25.08 26.94 -4.96
CA ALA A 17 25.84 26.64 -6.16
C ALA A 17 26.49 25.26 -6.07
N GLY A 18 26.67 24.59 -7.19
CA GLY A 18 27.34 23.29 -7.26
C GLY A 18 26.47 22.18 -7.83
N ILE A 19 27.10 21.01 -7.98
CA ILE A 19 26.49 19.82 -8.65
C ILE A 19 25.53 19.03 -7.75
N LEU A 20 25.46 19.35 -6.45
CA LEU A 20 24.67 18.65 -5.46
C LEU A 20 23.43 19.48 -5.05
N ASP A 21 22.66 19.98 -6.02
CA ASP A 21 21.50 20.85 -5.81
C ASP A 21 21.79 22.07 -4.89
N GLY A 22 22.98 22.65 -5.02
CA GLY A 22 23.41 23.79 -4.22
C GLY A 22 24.12 23.43 -2.92
N TYR A 23 24.30 22.16 -2.58
CA TYR A 23 25.13 21.73 -1.46
C TYR A 23 26.59 21.53 -1.86
N GLN A 24 27.46 21.83 -0.93
CA GLN A 24 28.89 21.50 -0.97
C GLN A 24 29.22 20.59 0.20
N LEU A 25 30.04 19.57 -0.06
CA LEU A 25 30.53 18.67 0.99
C LEU A 25 31.95 19.05 1.37
N ASN A 26 32.15 19.41 2.63
CA ASN A 26 33.45 19.60 3.20
C ASN A 26 33.96 18.32 3.85
N GLY A 27 35.23 17.98 3.65
CA GLY A 27 35.86 16.79 4.22
C GLY A 27 35.96 15.60 3.26
N THR A 28 35.28 15.65 2.09
CA THR A 28 35.42 14.63 1.05
C THR A 28 35.04 15.19 -0.33
N THR A 29 35.63 14.61 -1.37
CA THR A 29 35.20 14.86 -2.76
C THR A 29 34.41 13.66 -3.24
N ILE A 30 33.12 13.86 -3.53
CA ILE A 30 32.27 12.84 -4.13
C ILE A 30 32.15 13.17 -5.63
N THR A 31 32.57 12.25 -6.46
CA THR A 31 32.20 12.22 -7.87
C THR A 31 30.80 11.61 -7.98
N ALA A 32 29.78 12.31 -7.47
CA ALA A 32 28.41 11.86 -7.55
C ALA A 32 27.95 11.82 -9.01
N LYS A 33 27.57 10.66 -9.48
CA LYS A 33 27.01 10.49 -10.83
C LYS A 33 25.50 10.69 -10.87
N SER A 34 24.81 10.55 -9.73
CA SER A 34 23.37 10.76 -9.64
C SER A 34 22.99 11.16 -8.21
N LEU A 35 22.16 12.17 -8.09
CA LEU A 35 21.45 12.49 -6.86
C LEU A 35 20.19 11.63 -6.79
N LEU A 36 19.85 11.19 -5.57
CA LEU A 36 18.61 10.48 -5.30
C LEU A 36 17.61 11.41 -4.64
N ILE A 37 18.00 12.03 -3.52
CA ILE A 37 17.13 12.93 -2.76
C ILE A 37 17.98 14.11 -2.26
N THR A 38 17.43 15.32 -2.39
CA THR A 38 17.98 16.53 -1.77
C THR A 38 16.93 17.16 -0.86
N ASN A 39 17.27 17.39 0.40
CA ASN A 39 16.39 18.03 1.37
C ASN A 39 16.89 19.46 1.65
N PHE A 40 15.97 20.43 1.70
CA PHE A 40 16.23 21.83 2.03
C PHE A 40 15.57 22.17 3.36
N TYR A 41 16.28 22.89 4.22
CA TYR A 41 15.84 23.20 5.59
C TYR A 41 15.93 24.71 5.85
N ASP A 42 15.27 25.17 6.89
CA ASP A 42 15.42 26.48 7.54
C ASP A 42 14.82 27.67 6.77
N ASP A 43 14.91 27.70 5.45
CA ASP A 43 14.44 28.81 4.62
C ASP A 43 13.94 28.33 3.24
N TYR A 44 13.57 29.28 2.39
CA TYR A 44 13.03 29.02 1.04
C TYR A 44 13.93 29.55 -0.08
N THR A 45 15.18 29.89 0.23
CA THR A 45 16.14 30.44 -0.75
C THR A 45 16.47 29.47 -1.88
N PHE A 46 16.28 28.18 -1.64
CA PHE A 46 16.45 27.14 -2.67
C PHE A 46 15.48 27.32 -3.86
N ILE A 47 14.30 27.94 -3.64
CA ILE A 47 13.30 28.18 -4.71
C ILE A 47 13.89 29.07 -5.79
N GLU A 48 14.58 30.15 -5.40
CA GLU A 48 15.16 31.13 -6.31
C GLU A 48 16.30 30.53 -7.17
N LYS A 49 16.77 29.33 -6.84
CA LYS A 49 17.79 28.60 -7.59
C LYS A 49 17.21 27.61 -8.60
N GLN A 50 15.90 27.40 -8.59
CA GLN A 50 15.23 26.55 -9.55
C GLN A 50 14.93 27.31 -10.85
N ASN A 51 14.50 26.60 -11.89
CA ASN A 51 14.06 27.24 -13.13
C ASN A 51 12.73 27.99 -12.92
N ALA A 52 12.40 28.92 -13.82
CA ALA A 52 11.24 29.81 -13.69
C ALA A 52 9.89 29.06 -13.56
N SER A 53 9.76 27.89 -14.20
CA SER A 53 8.55 27.05 -14.09
C SER A 53 8.41 26.47 -12.69
N GLU A 54 9.48 25.90 -12.15
CA GLU A 54 9.51 25.36 -10.79
C GLU A 54 9.28 26.44 -9.74
N GLN A 55 9.92 27.61 -9.88
CA GLN A 55 9.68 28.75 -9.00
C GLN A 55 8.20 29.13 -8.93
N SER A 56 7.53 29.21 -10.09
CA SER A 56 6.12 29.57 -10.14
C SER A 56 5.20 28.57 -9.41
N ILE A 57 5.61 27.30 -9.37
CA ILE A 57 4.89 26.24 -8.66
C ILE A 57 5.14 26.30 -7.15
N LEU A 58 6.38 26.51 -6.75
CA LEU A 58 6.86 26.31 -5.38
C LEU A 58 6.51 27.45 -4.42
N HIS A 59 6.24 28.65 -4.91
CA HIS A 59 5.95 29.78 -4.05
C HIS A 59 4.66 29.66 -3.24
N LEU A 60 4.68 30.20 -2.02
CA LEU A 60 3.52 30.30 -1.15
C LEU A 60 2.34 30.96 -1.85
N ASN A 61 1.17 30.36 -1.78
CA ASN A 61 -0.08 30.93 -2.30
C ASN A 61 -1.03 31.34 -1.17
N ALA A 62 -0.87 32.55 -0.66
CA ALA A 62 -1.68 33.09 0.42
C ALA A 62 -3.17 33.21 0.06
N ALA A 63 -3.51 33.46 -1.21
CA ALA A 63 -4.90 33.57 -1.66
C ALA A 63 -5.68 32.26 -1.60
N GLN A 64 -4.99 31.12 -1.58
CA GLN A 64 -5.57 29.78 -1.51
C GLN A 64 -5.53 29.15 -0.11
N ALA A 65 -4.97 29.87 0.88
CA ALA A 65 -4.89 29.38 2.25
C ALA A 65 -6.29 29.04 2.81
N LEU A 66 -6.39 27.91 3.52
CA LEU A 66 -7.62 27.46 4.17
C LEU A 66 -7.73 27.94 5.62
N ASP A 67 -6.64 28.41 6.20
CA ASP A 67 -6.57 28.91 7.56
C ASP A 67 -6.29 30.42 7.56
N ALA A 68 -7.23 31.21 8.11
CA ALA A 68 -7.10 32.66 8.23
C ALA A 68 -5.95 33.07 9.20
N ALA A 69 -5.53 32.19 10.08
CA ALA A 69 -4.41 32.41 10.99
C ALA A 69 -3.04 32.19 10.32
N PHE A 70 -3.02 31.76 9.07
CA PHE A 70 -1.78 31.64 8.32
C PHE A 70 -1.30 33.03 7.89
N PRO A 71 -0.13 33.50 8.34
CA PRO A 71 0.32 34.84 8.00
C PRO A 71 0.48 34.99 6.49
N SER A 72 -0.13 36.02 5.94
CA SER A 72 -0.04 36.39 4.51
C SER A 72 1.36 36.84 4.10
N ASN A 73 2.28 37.04 5.05
CA ASN A 73 3.64 37.48 4.83
C ASN A 73 4.62 36.34 5.00
N SER A 74 5.43 36.20 4.04
CA SER A 74 6.35 35.16 3.64
C SER A 74 7.60 34.97 4.49
N SER A 75 7.56 35.15 5.79
CA SER A 75 8.61 34.61 6.65
C SER A 75 8.00 33.71 7.68
N PRO A 76 7.53 32.53 7.27
CA PRO A 76 7.21 31.51 8.25
C PRO A 76 8.48 31.20 9.01
N ASN A 77 8.35 31.05 10.32
CA ASN A 77 9.44 30.55 11.15
C ASN A 77 9.74 29.11 10.74
N ALA A 78 10.56 28.95 9.69
CA ALA A 78 10.89 27.66 9.07
C ALA A 78 12.19 27.08 9.64
N LYS A 79 12.84 27.76 10.56
CA LYS A 79 14.09 27.32 11.16
C LYS A 79 13.91 25.97 11.86
N GLY A 80 14.73 24.98 11.49
CA GLY A 80 14.65 23.61 11.94
C GLY A 80 13.63 22.73 11.20
N PHE A 81 12.86 23.29 10.26
CA PHE A 81 11.91 22.52 9.47
C PHE A 81 12.44 22.19 8.08
N LEU A 82 11.96 21.07 7.53
CA LEU A 82 12.16 20.70 6.13
C LEU A 82 11.30 21.62 5.26
N THR A 83 11.91 22.53 4.53
CA THR A 83 11.20 23.55 3.71
C THR A 83 11.02 23.13 2.26
N GLY A 84 11.87 22.22 1.79
CA GLY A 84 11.76 21.67 0.43
C GLY A 84 12.43 20.33 0.28
N LYS A 85 12.07 19.64 -0.77
CA LYS A 85 12.58 18.32 -1.11
C LYS A 85 12.62 18.13 -2.61
N LYS A 86 13.71 17.58 -3.12
CA LYS A 86 13.86 17.21 -4.52
C LYS A 86 14.12 15.71 -4.60
N VAL A 87 13.28 14.99 -5.32
CA VAL A 87 13.33 13.52 -5.44
C VAL A 87 13.52 13.16 -6.89
N TYR A 88 14.57 12.42 -7.18
CA TYR A 88 14.92 12.01 -8.54
C TYR A 88 14.36 10.63 -8.87
N THR A 89 14.09 10.39 -10.16
CA THR A 89 13.76 9.05 -10.65
C THR A 89 14.99 8.15 -10.66
N SER A 90 14.80 6.87 -10.36
CA SER A 90 15.88 5.86 -10.31
C SER A 90 16.25 5.30 -11.69
N ASP A 91 15.67 5.83 -12.78
CA ASP A 91 15.89 5.36 -14.16
C ASP A 91 17.11 5.99 -14.86
N GLY A 92 17.89 6.81 -14.13
CA GLY A 92 19.08 7.46 -14.65
C GLY A 92 18.82 8.66 -15.58
N THR A 93 17.59 9.12 -15.73
CA THR A 93 17.22 10.24 -16.62
C THR A 93 17.36 11.62 -15.99
N ASN A 94 17.69 11.71 -14.71
CA ASN A 94 17.71 12.94 -13.91
C ASN A 94 16.36 13.68 -13.84
N ARG A 95 15.24 13.03 -14.20
CA ARG A 95 13.91 13.57 -13.95
C ARG A 95 13.69 13.62 -12.45
N HIS A 96 12.99 14.63 -11.98
CA HIS A 96 12.73 14.81 -10.57
C HIS A 96 11.39 15.49 -10.34
N GLU A 97 10.92 15.35 -9.12
CA GLU A 97 9.88 16.18 -8.53
C GLU A 97 10.50 17.03 -7.45
N ILE A 98 10.13 18.32 -7.40
CA ILE A 98 10.58 19.23 -6.37
C ILE A 98 9.38 19.78 -5.63
N SER A 99 9.49 19.84 -4.29
CA SER A 99 8.42 20.32 -3.43
C SER A 99 8.89 21.41 -2.47
N SER A 100 7.94 22.27 -2.07
CA SER A 100 8.06 23.22 -0.98
C SER A 100 6.98 22.97 0.07
N MET A 101 7.32 23.14 1.34
CA MET A 101 6.41 22.93 2.48
C MET A 101 6.37 24.18 3.34
N TYR A 102 5.16 24.70 3.57
CA TYR A 102 4.91 25.91 4.35
C TYR A 102 4.21 25.59 5.65
N TYR A 103 4.66 26.21 6.73
CA TYR A 103 4.26 25.88 8.09
C TYR A 103 3.42 26.98 8.71
N GLY A 104 2.36 26.61 9.41
CA GLY A 104 1.58 27.51 10.25
C GLY A 104 2.27 27.78 11.58
N LEU A 105 1.67 28.66 12.40
CA LEU A 105 2.22 29.10 13.69
C LEU A 105 2.53 27.95 14.69
N LYS A 106 1.88 26.80 14.53
CA LYS A 106 2.09 25.62 15.38
C LYS A 106 3.07 24.61 14.79
N GLY A 107 3.85 24.98 13.77
CA GLY A 107 4.81 24.09 13.11
C GLY A 107 4.17 22.96 12.29
N ARG A 108 2.92 23.11 11.86
CA ARG A 108 2.22 22.14 11.01
C ARG A 108 2.25 22.59 9.57
N VAL A 109 2.44 21.65 8.65
CA VAL A 109 2.41 21.92 7.22
C VAL A 109 0.99 22.35 6.80
N VAL A 110 0.85 23.58 6.33
CA VAL A 110 -0.44 24.15 5.88
C VAL A 110 -0.56 24.23 4.36
N GLN A 111 0.57 24.29 3.66
CA GLN A 111 0.64 24.21 2.21
C GLN A 111 1.84 23.34 1.80
N THR A 112 1.63 22.53 0.78
CA THR A 112 2.68 21.83 0.04
C THR A 112 2.47 22.09 -1.43
N HIS A 113 3.52 22.49 -2.13
CA HIS A 113 3.52 22.69 -3.56
C HIS A 113 4.60 21.82 -4.19
N SER A 114 4.29 21.13 -5.26
CA SER A 114 5.30 20.33 -5.97
C SER A 114 5.07 20.33 -7.47
N SER A 115 6.16 20.19 -8.23
CA SER A 115 6.07 19.73 -9.61
C SER A 115 5.68 18.26 -9.64
N ASN A 116 5.17 17.78 -10.78
CA ASN A 116 4.94 16.36 -11.02
C ASN A 116 5.54 15.92 -12.36
N LEU A 117 5.77 14.62 -12.51
CA LEU A 117 6.37 14.04 -13.74
C LEU A 117 5.44 14.09 -14.97
N LEU A 118 4.20 14.56 -14.81
CA LEU A 118 3.24 14.79 -15.90
C LEU A 118 3.36 16.21 -16.50
N GLY A 119 4.39 16.96 -16.09
CA GLY A 119 4.64 18.32 -16.56
C GLY A 119 3.65 19.35 -15.99
N GLY A 120 3.10 19.08 -14.84
CA GLY A 120 2.18 19.95 -14.10
C GLY A 120 2.61 20.14 -12.64
N SER A 121 1.61 20.33 -11.76
CA SER A 121 1.84 20.60 -10.34
C SER A 121 0.80 19.95 -9.44
N GLU A 122 1.22 19.75 -8.18
CA GLU A 122 0.36 19.37 -7.06
C GLU A 122 0.39 20.46 -6.02
N HIS A 123 -0.78 20.90 -5.57
CA HIS A 123 -0.90 21.88 -4.50
C HIS A 123 -1.84 21.36 -3.43
N PHE A 124 -1.32 21.17 -2.22
CA PHE A 124 -2.08 20.75 -1.06
C PHE A 124 -2.21 21.92 -0.08
N TYR A 125 -3.42 22.09 0.44
CA TYR A 125 -3.74 23.07 1.47
C TYR A 125 -4.49 22.37 2.60
N THR A 126 -4.08 22.61 3.85
CA THR A 126 -4.68 21.96 5.02
C THR A 126 -4.95 22.98 6.11
N SER A 127 -6.18 22.97 6.66
CA SER A 127 -6.48 23.65 7.92
C SER A 127 -6.68 22.62 9.02
N TYR A 128 -6.31 23.00 10.23
CA TYR A 128 -6.29 22.11 11.39
C TYR A 128 -7.16 22.63 12.51
N ASN A 129 -7.69 21.72 13.33
CA ASN A 129 -8.24 22.08 14.62
C ASN A 129 -7.09 22.35 15.64
N TYR A 130 -7.47 22.72 16.86
CA TYR A 130 -6.49 23.06 17.90
C TYR A 130 -5.54 21.89 18.22
N ILE A 131 -6.05 20.64 18.26
CA ILE A 131 -5.27 19.45 18.61
C ILE A 131 -4.44 18.88 17.44
N GLY A 132 -4.64 19.36 16.19
CA GLY A 132 -3.84 18.97 15.03
C GLY A 132 -4.50 18.04 14.04
N SER A 133 -5.79 17.75 14.22
CA SER A 133 -6.52 16.99 13.21
C SER A 133 -6.92 17.92 12.05
N PRO A 134 -6.84 17.46 10.78
CA PRO A 134 -7.28 18.23 9.63
C PRO A 134 -8.78 18.56 9.72
N LEU A 135 -9.17 19.81 9.53
CA LEU A 135 -10.57 20.22 9.38
C LEU A 135 -10.98 20.26 7.92
N LYS A 136 -10.08 20.75 7.08
CA LYS A 136 -10.28 20.82 5.64
C LYS A 136 -8.98 20.54 4.93
N THR A 137 -9.07 19.83 3.81
CA THR A 137 -7.96 19.70 2.86
C THR A 137 -8.45 20.10 1.47
N LYS A 138 -7.58 20.75 0.71
CA LYS A 138 -7.78 21.04 -0.70
C LYS A 138 -6.56 20.57 -1.48
N HIS A 139 -6.79 19.79 -2.49
CA HIS A 139 -5.78 19.31 -3.43
C HIS A 139 -6.11 19.87 -4.83
N ILE A 140 -5.12 20.44 -5.49
CA ILE A 140 -5.23 20.88 -6.88
C ILE A 140 -4.16 20.13 -7.67
N HIS A 141 -4.60 19.27 -8.55
CA HIS A 141 -3.75 18.52 -9.49
C HIS A 141 -3.81 19.17 -10.87
N SER A 142 -2.65 19.35 -11.48
CA SER A 142 -2.54 19.72 -12.89
C SER A 142 -1.57 18.81 -13.64
N ALA A 143 -1.79 18.65 -14.94
CA ALA A 143 -0.90 17.94 -15.84
C ALA A 143 -0.84 18.72 -17.17
N SER A 144 0.27 18.58 -17.89
CA SER A 144 0.48 19.27 -19.16
C SER A 144 -0.66 18.99 -20.17
N GLY A 145 -1.25 20.04 -20.71
CA GLY A 145 -2.36 19.94 -21.67
C GLY A 145 -3.68 19.45 -21.10
N LYS A 146 -3.83 19.35 -19.77
CA LYS A 146 -5.07 18.92 -19.11
C LYS A 146 -5.65 20.04 -18.24
N LYS A 147 -6.97 20.00 -18.05
CA LYS A 147 -7.66 20.87 -17.12
C LYS A 147 -7.31 20.45 -15.70
N ALA A 148 -7.00 21.41 -14.83
CA ALA A 148 -6.74 21.12 -13.42
C ALA A 148 -7.97 20.52 -12.72
N ILE A 149 -7.72 19.64 -11.79
CA ILE A 149 -8.73 19.01 -10.93
C ILE A 149 -8.52 19.55 -9.51
N GLN A 150 -9.59 20.03 -8.90
CA GLN A 150 -9.58 20.47 -7.51
C GLN A 150 -10.47 19.58 -6.67
N GLU A 151 -9.92 18.99 -5.63
CA GLU A 151 -10.60 18.16 -4.65
C GLU A 151 -10.60 18.86 -3.29
N CYS A 152 -11.74 18.88 -2.63
CA CYS A 152 -11.89 19.46 -1.29
C CYS A 152 -12.52 18.44 -0.36
N TYR A 153 -11.88 18.19 0.78
CA TYR A 153 -12.42 17.37 1.85
C TYR A 153 -12.66 18.22 3.09
N GLU A 154 -13.72 17.90 3.82
CA GLU A 154 -14.00 18.46 5.15
C GLU A 154 -14.26 17.32 6.12
N TYR A 155 -13.72 17.46 7.32
CA TYR A 155 -13.76 16.45 8.36
C TYR A 155 -14.45 16.99 9.60
N ALA A 156 -15.28 16.18 10.25
CA ALA A 156 -15.82 16.45 11.57
C ALA A 156 -15.31 15.41 12.58
N TYR A 157 -15.22 15.84 13.82
CA TYR A 157 -14.71 15.02 14.92
C TYR A 157 -15.64 15.10 16.13
N ASP A 158 -15.65 14.07 16.95
CA ASP A 158 -16.32 14.11 18.23
C ASP A 158 -15.41 14.76 19.31
N HIS A 159 -15.93 14.82 20.54
CA HIS A 159 -15.21 15.39 21.69
C HIS A 159 -13.93 14.62 22.09
N ALA A 160 -13.83 13.35 21.69
CA ALA A 160 -12.64 12.52 21.90
C ALA A 160 -11.62 12.65 20.74
N GLY A 161 -11.89 13.50 19.73
CA GLY A 161 -11.03 13.70 18.57
C GLY A 161 -11.12 12.59 17.51
N ARG A 162 -12.15 11.73 17.57
CA ARG A 162 -12.37 10.67 16.59
C ARG A 162 -13.16 11.21 15.40
N GLN A 163 -12.78 10.84 14.18
CA GLN A 163 -13.43 11.33 12.96
C GLN A 163 -14.83 10.76 12.80
N THR A 164 -15.85 11.64 12.79
CA THR A 164 -17.26 11.26 12.67
C THR A 164 -17.85 11.47 11.29
N MET A 165 -17.24 12.34 10.45
CA MET A 165 -17.75 12.63 9.12
C MET A 165 -16.62 13.02 8.17
N VAL A 166 -16.74 12.56 6.92
CA VAL A 166 -15.95 13.04 5.78
C VAL A 166 -16.91 13.53 4.71
N SER A 167 -16.69 14.76 4.25
CA SER A 167 -17.39 15.34 3.11
C SER A 167 -16.43 15.68 1.99
N TYR A 168 -16.90 15.69 0.75
CA TYR A 168 -16.12 15.86 -0.47
C TYR A 168 -16.81 16.78 -1.47
N ALA A 169 -16.02 17.55 -2.18
CA ALA A 169 -16.45 18.32 -3.34
C ALA A 169 -15.34 18.34 -4.40
N ILE A 170 -15.70 18.24 -5.66
CA ILE A 170 -14.78 18.29 -6.79
C ILE A 170 -15.10 19.48 -7.69
N ASN A 171 -14.07 20.24 -8.10
CA ASN A 171 -14.17 21.36 -9.04
C ASN A 171 -15.28 22.36 -8.69
N GLY A 172 -15.47 22.65 -7.39
CA GLY A 172 -16.51 23.57 -6.93
C GLY A 172 -17.94 22.99 -6.96
N SER A 173 -18.11 21.68 -7.16
CA SER A 173 -19.43 21.04 -7.06
C SER A 173 -20.02 21.14 -5.67
N ALA A 174 -21.32 20.87 -5.54
CA ALA A 174 -21.97 20.77 -4.24
C ALA A 174 -21.30 19.70 -3.37
N LYS A 175 -21.06 20.05 -2.12
CA LYS A 175 -20.46 19.15 -1.12
C LYS A 175 -21.37 17.94 -0.86
N ARG A 176 -20.79 16.75 -0.83
CA ARG A 176 -21.46 15.48 -0.52
C ARG A 176 -20.79 14.82 0.67
N VAL A 177 -21.57 14.23 1.55
CA VAL A 177 -21.06 13.40 2.63
C VAL A 177 -20.64 12.05 2.03
N LEU A 178 -19.34 11.71 2.16
CA LEU A 178 -18.81 10.43 1.74
C LEU A 178 -19.05 9.36 2.79
N SER A 179 -18.78 9.69 4.05
CA SER A 179 -19.00 8.76 5.14
C SER A 179 -19.36 9.47 6.44
N THR A 180 -20.18 8.79 7.25
CA THR A 180 -20.34 9.09 8.67
C THR A 180 -19.95 7.88 9.48
N THR A 181 -19.33 8.09 10.64
CA THR A 181 -18.84 7.03 11.53
C THR A 181 -19.38 7.23 12.94
N GLU A 182 -19.99 6.19 13.49
CA GLU A 182 -20.44 6.10 14.86
C GLU A 182 -19.55 5.13 15.64
N TYR A 183 -19.22 5.46 16.86
CA TYR A 183 -18.35 4.67 17.72
C TYR A 183 -19.13 4.09 18.89
N ASP A 184 -18.71 2.91 19.35
CA ASP A 184 -19.23 2.33 20.59
C ASP A 184 -18.56 2.96 21.83
N ASP A 185 -19.00 2.55 23.02
CA ASP A 185 -18.49 3.06 24.30
C ASP A 185 -16.99 2.78 24.53
N TYR A 186 -16.43 1.82 23.80
CA TYR A 186 -15.01 1.48 23.82
C TYR A 186 -14.18 2.23 22.74
N GLY A 187 -14.82 3.08 21.94
CA GLY A 187 -14.16 3.84 20.88
C GLY A 187 -13.91 3.08 19.58
N ARG A 188 -14.55 1.91 19.40
CA ARG A 188 -14.46 1.12 18.18
C ARG A 188 -15.54 1.56 17.19
N ILE A 189 -15.32 1.41 15.91
CA ILE A 189 -16.32 1.76 14.89
C ILE A 189 -17.50 0.80 14.97
N ALA A 190 -18.61 1.26 15.51
CA ALA A 190 -19.85 0.49 15.60
C ALA A 190 -20.62 0.53 14.28
N LYS A 191 -20.67 1.71 13.63
CA LYS A 191 -21.41 1.87 12.39
C LYS A 191 -20.72 2.89 11.48
N GLN A 192 -20.73 2.59 10.19
CA GLN A 192 -20.29 3.50 9.15
C GLN A 192 -21.36 3.59 8.04
N THR A 193 -21.74 4.81 7.67
CA THR A 193 -22.67 5.01 6.54
C THR A 193 -21.92 5.64 5.39
N LEU A 194 -21.93 4.99 4.23
CA LEU A 194 -21.27 5.43 3.01
C LEU A 194 -22.27 6.10 2.08
N LEU A 195 -21.93 7.29 1.59
CA LEU A 195 -22.73 8.12 0.66
C LEU A 195 -24.18 8.33 1.12
N GLY A 196 -24.44 8.25 2.43
CA GLY A 196 -25.79 8.34 3.01
C GLY A 196 -26.73 7.19 2.64
N LYS A 197 -26.23 6.07 2.11
CA LYS A 197 -27.03 4.96 1.57
C LYS A 197 -26.70 3.62 2.17
N GLU A 198 -25.43 3.27 2.22
CA GLU A 198 -24.96 1.96 2.70
C GLU A 198 -24.54 2.06 4.15
N CYS A 199 -25.25 1.36 5.03
CA CYS A 199 -24.91 1.24 6.44
C CYS A 199 -24.13 -0.05 6.66
N ILE A 200 -22.93 0.06 7.21
CA ILE A 200 -22.09 -1.05 7.62
C ILE A 200 -22.03 -1.04 9.14
N ASN A 201 -22.54 -2.08 9.78
CA ASN A 201 -22.47 -2.27 11.22
C ASN A 201 -21.35 -3.26 11.55
N ASN A 202 -20.67 -3.04 12.66
CA ASN A 202 -19.63 -3.91 13.16
C ASN A 202 -19.95 -4.34 14.59
N SER A 203 -19.76 -5.60 14.90
CA SER A 203 -19.83 -6.16 16.23
C SER A 203 -18.45 -6.68 16.68
N TYR A 204 -18.22 -6.67 17.98
CA TYR A 204 -16.93 -7.05 18.57
C TYR A 204 -17.14 -7.90 19.82
N ASN A 205 -16.18 -8.76 20.09
CA ASN A 205 -16.14 -9.46 21.38
C ASN A 205 -15.44 -8.59 22.46
N ILE A 206 -15.33 -9.12 23.68
CA ILE A 206 -14.72 -8.44 24.82
C ILE A 206 -13.21 -8.14 24.63
N ARG A 207 -12.54 -8.81 23.69
CA ARG A 207 -11.13 -8.58 23.32
C ARG A 207 -10.98 -7.60 22.18
N SER A 208 -12.06 -6.93 21.78
CA SER A 208 -12.13 -6.03 20.62
C SER A 208 -11.84 -6.70 19.28
N TRP A 209 -11.94 -8.01 19.20
CA TRP A 209 -11.90 -8.72 17.92
C TRP A 209 -13.24 -8.58 17.24
N LYS A 210 -13.23 -8.27 15.96
CA LYS A 210 -14.45 -8.12 15.16
C LYS A 210 -15.12 -9.48 15.00
N THR A 211 -16.42 -9.56 15.31
CA THR A 211 -17.22 -10.79 15.22
C THR A 211 -18.23 -10.73 14.08
N GLU A 212 -18.65 -9.53 13.66
CA GLU A 212 -19.59 -9.38 12.57
C GLU A 212 -19.35 -8.07 11.82
N ILE A 213 -19.55 -8.13 10.51
CA ILE A 213 -19.71 -6.98 9.62
C ILE A 213 -21.04 -7.22 8.91
N SER A 214 -21.99 -6.30 9.03
CA SER A 214 -23.30 -6.44 8.40
C SER A 214 -23.73 -5.17 7.68
N SER A 215 -24.30 -5.36 6.49
CA SER A 215 -24.97 -4.34 5.72
C SER A 215 -26.25 -4.89 5.13
N LYS A 216 -27.00 -4.07 4.38
CA LYS A 216 -28.23 -4.51 3.71
C LYS A 216 -28.02 -5.71 2.78
N ASN A 217 -26.88 -5.75 2.10
CA ASN A 217 -26.62 -6.72 1.03
C ASN A 217 -25.51 -7.71 1.34
N PHE A 218 -24.84 -7.57 2.47
CA PHE A 218 -23.70 -8.41 2.85
C PHE A 218 -23.60 -8.55 4.36
N THR A 219 -23.41 -9.79 4.81
CA THR A 219 -23.07 -10.10 6.19
C THR A 219 -21.87 -11.03 6.21
N GLN A 220 -20.91 -10.77 7.09
CA GLN A 220 -19.78 -11.63 7.38
C GLN A 220 -19.69 -11.86 8.88
N THR A 221 -19.55 -13.11 9.29
CA THR A 221 -19.36 -13.49 10.69
C THR A 221 -17.96 -14.09 10.86
N LEU A 222 -17.25 -13.65 11.89
CA LEU A 222 -15.95 -14.14 12.29
C LEU A 222 -16.04 -14.80 13.66
N VAL A 223 -15.64 -16.03 13.71
CA VAL A 223 -15.76 -16.87 14.89
C VAL A 223 -14.39 -17.23 15.41
N TYR A 224 -14.17 -17.12 16.73
CA TYR A 224 -12.90 -17.43 17.38
C TYR A 224 -13.05 -18.63 18.32
N ASN A 225 -13.71 -18.46 19.45
CA ASN A 225 -13.85 -19.49 20.47
C ASN A 225 -15.31 -19.88 20.76
N LYS A 226 -16.25 -18.98 20.50
CA LYS A 226 -17.71 -19.20 20.58
C LYS A 226 -18.41 -18.23 19.62
N ALA A 227 -19.34 -18.70 18.83
CA ALA A 227 -20.29 -17.85 18.12
C ALA A 227 -21.54 -17.69 18.97
N ASN A 228 -21.87 -16.51 19.46
CA ASN A 228 -23.19 -16.04 19.94
C ASN A 228 -24.25 -17.16 20.23
N GLY A 229 -23.87 -18.21 20.96
CA GLY A 229 -24.73 -19.35 21.25
C GLY A 229 -24.60 -20.54 20.29
N PHE A 230 -23.85 -20.44 19.21
CA PHE A 230 -23.56 -21.54 18.29
C PHE A 230 -22.38 -22.37 18.77
N VAL A 231 -22.56 -23.69 18.76
CA VAL A 231 -21.43 -24.63 18.80
C VAL A 231 -20.78 -24.57 17.41
N ILE A 232 -19.57 -23.97 17.36
CA ILE A 232 -18.85 -23.92 16.11
C ILE A 232 -18.37 -25.33 15.80
N PRO A 233 -18.61 -25.81 14.60
CA PRO A 233 -17.85 -26.92 14.07
C PRO A 233 -16.44 -26.41 13.75
N GLY A 234 -15.48 -26.60 14.63
CA GLY A 234 -14.10 -26.16 14.51
C GLY A 234 -13.40 -26.12 15.85
N THR A 235 -12.08 -26.07 15.87
CA THR A 235 -11.30 -25.94 17.13
C THR A 235 -11.33 -24.49 17.60
N ALA A 236 -11.86 -24.26 18.81
CA ALA A 236 -11.92 -22.93 19.43
C ALA A 236 -10.50 -22.30 19.53
N GLN A 237 -10.38 -21.04 19.10
CA GLN A 237 -9.14 -20.28 19.11
C GLN A 237 -9.22 -19.15 20.15
N TYR A 238 -8.17 -19.00 20.96
CA TYR A 238 -8.10 -18.03 22.04
C TYR A 238 -6.96 -17.02 21.88
N ASN A 239 -6.13 -17.19 20.85
CA ASN A 239 -4.97 -16.37 20.51
C ASN A 239 -5.28 -15.25 19.52
N GLY A 240 -6.46 -15.25 18.91
CA GLY A 240 -6.88 -14.31 17.88
C GLY A 240 -7.00 -14.93 16.48
N ASN A 241 -6.60 -16.18 16.31
CA ASN A 241 -6.88 -16.93 15.10
C ASN A 241 -8.39 -17.13 14.93
N ILE A 242 -8.86 -17.06 13.70
CA ILE A 242 -10.27 -17.27 13.35
C ILE A 242 -10.51 -18.77 13.24
N SER A 243 -11.46 -19.32 14.01
CA SER A 243 -11.82 -20.75 13.91
C SER A 243 -12.79 -21.03 12.78
N ALA A 244 -13.65 -20.07 12.46
CA ALA A 244 -14.53 -20.14 11.29
C ALA A 244 -14.91 -18.74 10.81
N MET A 245 -15.18 -18.64 9.51
CA MET A 245 -15.68 -17.43 8.87
C MET A 245 -16.83 -17.79 7.96
N SER A 246 -17.96 -17.08 8.08
CA SER A 246 -19.04 -17.19 7.12
C SER A 246 -19.35 -15.84 6.48
N TRP A 247 -19.96 -15.89 5.30
CA TRP A 247 -20.50 -14.71 4.63
C TRP A 247 -21.76 -15.04 3.86
N LYS A 248 -22.60 -14.01 3.71
CA LYS A 248 -23.86 -14.07 2.96
C LYS A 248 -24.05 -12.79 2.17
N THR A 249 -24.41 -12.92 0.91
CA THR A 249 -24.77 -11.80 0.02
C THR A 249 -26.26 -11.81 -0.26
N GLY A 250 -27.00 -10.78 0.20
CA GLY A 250 -28.43 -10.71 0.07
C GLY A 250 -29.13 -11.93 0.68
N ASN A 251 -29.99 -12.57 -0.12
CA ASN A 251 -30.75 -13.77 0.27
C ASN A 251 -30.09 -15.08 -0.18
N ASN A 252 -28.85 -15.04 -0.66
CA ASN A 252 -28.12 -16.23 -1.08
C ASN A 252 -27.83 -17.17 0.10
N ILE A 253 -27.42 -18.40 -0.23
CA ILE A 253 -26.96 -19.39 0.75
C ILE A 253 -25.73 -18.83 1.49
N GLU A 254 -25.66 -19.07 2.78
CA GLU A 254 -24.48 -18.79 3.57
C GLU A 254 -23.32 -19.66 3.14
N LYS A 255 -22.14 -19.08 3.03
CA LYS A 255 -20.88 -19.72 2.63
C LYS A 255 -19.82 -19.42 3.64
N GLY A 256 -18.83 -20.27 3.78
CA GLY A 256 -17.76 -20.00 4.71
C GLY A 256 -16.66 -21.04 4.72
N TYR A 257 -15.75 -20.82 5.65
CA TYR A 257 -14.64 -21.71 5.94
C TYR A 257 -14.57 -22.03 7.42
N LYS A 258 -14.18 -23.26 7.73
CA LYS A 258 -13.66 -23.68 9.02
C LYS A 258 -12.16 -23.82 8.91
N PHE A 259 -11.45 -23.32 9.91
CA PHE A 259 -9.98 -23.25 9.89
C PHE A 259 -9.38 -24.15 10.96
N SER A 260 -8.31 -24.86 10.58
CA SER A 260 -7.48 -25.64 11.48
C SER A 260 -6.04 -25.09 11.49
N TYR A 261 -5.39 -25.18 12.63
CA TYR A 261 -4.06 -24.64 12.83
C TYR A 261 -3.15 -25.67 13.52
N ASN A 262 -1.87 -25.63 13.18
CA ASN A 262 -0.88 -26.43 13.91
C ASN A 262 -0.48 -25.76 15.24
N ARG A 263 0.45 -26.39 15.97
CA ARG A 263 0.94 -25.89 17.27
C ARG A 263 1.73 -24.56 17.19
N GLN A 264 2.11 -24.13 16.01
CA GLN A 264 2.83 -22.87 15.72
C GLN A 264 1.88 -21.79 15.19
N ASP A 265 0.57 -22.02 15.33
CA ASP A 265 -0.50 -21.12 14.87
C ASP A 265 -0.53 -20.87 13.34
N MET A 266 0.08 -21.79 12.54
CA MET A 266 0.02 -21.76 11.10
C MET A 266 -1.21 -22.52 10.60
N LEU A 267 -1.91 -21.98 9.60
CA LEU A 267 -3.11 -22.55 8.97
C LEU A 267 -2.76 -23.91 8.31
N THR A 268 -3.41 -24.99 8.71
CA THR A 268 -3.23 -26.31 8.08
C THR A 268 -4.37 -26.67 7.16
N ASP A 269 -5.60 -26.26 7.51
CA ASP A 269 -6.78 -26.61 6.71
C ASP A 269 -7.76 -25.44 6.71
N ALA A 270 -8.38 -25.21 5.56
CA ALA A 270 -9.50 -24.32 5.35
C ALA A 270 -10.62 -25.12 4.63
N ASP A 271 -11.56 -25.64 5.41
CA ASP A 271 -12.64 -26.48 4.92
C ASP A 271 -13.81 -25.60 4.50
N TYR A 272 -14.14 -25.59 3.20
CA TYR A 272 -15.22 -24.79 2.63
C TYR A 272 -16.57 -25.48 2.80
N GLU A 273 -17.53 -24.73 3.28
CA GLU A 273 -18.89 -25.22 3.53
C GLU A 273 -19.95 -24.21 3.12
N GLU A 274 -21.17 -24.70 2.93
CA GLU A 274 -22.36 -23.90 2.63
C GLU A 274 -23.48 -24.24 3.61
N GLY A 275 -24.63 -23.55 3.47
CA GLY A 275 -25.81 -23.78 4.28
C GLY A 275 -25.81 -23.10 5.64
N GLU A 276 -26.92 -23.23 6.34
CA GLU A 276 -27.08 -22.62 7.65
C GLU A 276 -26.06 -23.21 8.64
N PHE A 277 -25.29 -22.34 9.27
CA PHE A 277 -24.20 -22.71 10.19
C PHE A 277 -23.07 -23.53 9.55
N LEU A 278 -22.86 -23.40 8.25
CA LEU A 278 -21.84 -24.14 7.52
C LEU A 278 -21.97 -25.66 7.75
N SER A 279 -23.15 -26.21 7.47
CA SER A 279 -23.50 -27.61 7.77
C SER A 279 -23.32 -28.56 6.60
N ASP A 280 -23.19 -28.05 5.39
CA ASP A 280 -23.32 -28.84 4.15
C ASP A 280 -21.99 -29.35 3.62
N ASN A 281 -20.98 -29.55 4.38
CA ASN A 281 -19.66 -30.15 4.14
C ASN A 281 -19.39 -30.58 2.67
N ILE A 282 -19.35 -29.59 1.76
CA ILE A 282 -19.32 -29.86 0.30
C ILE A 282 -17.91 -29.86 -0.29
N GLY A 283 -16.90 -29.32 0.42
CA GLY A 283 -15.49 -29.38 0.05
C GLY A 283 -15.10 -28.72 -1.29
N HIS A 284 -15.94 -27.82 -1.81
CA HIS A 284 -15.76 -27.27 -3.16
C HIS A 284 -14.48 -26.43 -3.34
N TYR A 285 -14.01 -25.83 -2.26
CA TYR A 285 -12.86 -24.92 -2.26
C TYR A 285 -11.96 -25.18 -1.04
N ASP A 286 -11.85 -26.44 -0.63
CA ASP A 286 -10.98 -26.81 0.48
C ASP A 286 -9.52 -26.54 0.14
N GLU A 287 -8.77 -26.13 1.17
CA GLU A 287 -7.33 -25.95 1.10
C GLU A 287 -6.65 -26.67 2.27
N SER A 288 -5.54 -27.38 1.99
CA SER A 288 -4.72 -28.00 3.03
C SER A 288 -3.25 -27.67 2.82
N LEU A 289 -2.56 -27.32 3.90
CA LEU A 289 -1.17 -26.88 3.88
C LEU A 289 -0.32 -27.67 4.89
N SER A 290 0.94 -27.88 4.53
CA SER A 290 1.95 -28.35 5.47
C SER A 290 3.18 -27.46 5.44
N TYR A 291 3.93 -27.46 6.55
CA TYR A 291 5.05 -26.54 6.76
C TYR A 291 6.27 -27.25 7.31
N ASP A 292 7.44 -26.70 7.06
CA ASP A 292 8.65 -27.03 7.76
C ASP A 292 8.73 -26.33 9.14
N LYS A 293 9.81 -26.55 9.87
CA LYS A 293 10.03 -25.93 11.18
C LYS A 293 10.31 -24.42 11.11
N MET A 294 10.66 -23.91 9.94
CA MET A 294 10.94 -22.49 9.69
C MET A 294 9.70 -21.73 9.22
N GLY A 295 8.58 -22.43 8.94
CA GLY A 295 7.34 -21.88 8.43
C GLY A 295 7.26 -21.84 6.89
N ASN A 296 8.20 -22.44 6.17
CA ASN A 296 8.08 -22.59 4.73
C ASN A 296 6.98 -23.60 4.38
N ILE A 297 6.16 -23.30 3.38
CA ILE A 297 5.11 -24.21 2.91
C ILE A 297 5.76 -25.38 2.18
N LEU A 298 5.53 -26.60 2.64
CA LEU A 298 6.04 -27.82 1.99
C LEU A 298 5.05 -28.39 0.99
N SER A 299 3.76 -28.29 1.26
CA SER A 299 2.69 -28.73 0.35
C SER A 299 1.48 -27.81 0.43
N LEU A 300 0.75 -27.71 -0.68
CA LEU A 300 -0.53 -27.02 -0.77
C LEU A 300 -1.45 -27.87 -1.67
N ILE A 301 -2.58 -28.26 -1.14
CA ILE A 301 -3.67 -28.95 -1.87
C ILE A 301 -4.83 -27.97 -1.96
N ARG A 302 -5.39 -27.77 -3.17
CA ARG A 302 -6.56 -26.91 -3.35
C ARG A 302 -7.61 -27.57 -4.23
N TYR A 303 -8.85 -27.43 -3.81
CA TYR A 303 -10.02 -27.81 -4.59
C TYR A 303 -10.66 -26.56 -5.21
N GLY A 304 -11.35 -26.73 -6.32
CA GLY A 304 -12.03 -25.65 -7.03
C GLY A 304 -12.85 -26.13 -8.21
N LEU A 305 -13.46 -25.19 -8.91
CA LEU A 305 -14.23 -25.48 -10.11
C LEU A 305 -13.31 -25.88 -11.26
N ARG A 306 -13.61 -27.01 -11.90
CA ARG A 306 -12.90 -27.54 -13.08
C ARG A 306 -13.65 -27.16 -14.35
N ASP A 307 -13.01 -27.35 -15.51
CA ASP A 307 -13.56 -27.00 -16.83
C ASP A 307 -14.83 -27.81 -17.21
N ASP A 308 -15.02 -28.99 -16.61
CA ASP A 308 -16.22 -29.83 -16.77
C ASP A 308 -17.40 -29.38 -15.88
N ASN A 309 -17.35 -28.19 -15.29
CA ASN A 309 -18.31 -27.66 -14.31
C ASN A 309 -18.50 -28.51 -13.06
N LYS A 310 -17.49 -29.35 -12.72
CA LYS A 310 -17.45 -30.09 -11.47
C LYS A 310 -16.39 -29.50 -10.54
N TYR A 311 -16.63 -29.66 -9.27
CA TYR A 311 -15.61 -29.34 -8.27
C TYR A 311 -14.67 -30.52 -8.09
N GLY A 312 -13.40 -30.24 -7.86
CA GLY A 312 -12.37 -31.24 -7.67
C GLY A 312 -11.01 -30.62 -7.45
N LEU A 313 -10.00 -31.47 -7.36
CA LEU A 313 -8.63 -31.08 -7.12
C LEU A 313 -8.11 -30.21 -8.30
N ILE A 314 -7.63 -28.99 -7.99
CA ILE A 314 -7.06 -28.06 -8.97
C ILE A 314 -5.56 -27.87 -8.79
N ASP A 315 -5.02 -28.05 -7.59
CA ASP A 315 -3.59 -28.04 -7.30
C ASP A 315 -3.24 -29.09 -6.25
N ASN A 316 -2.11 -29.76 -6.43
CA ASN A 316 -1.46 -30.59 -5.44
C ASN A 316 0.05 -30.33 -5.51
N LEU A 317 0.43 -29.23 -4.87
CA LEU A 317 1.73 -28.62 -4.98
C LEU A 317 2.71 -29.17 -3.94
N SER A 318 3.95 -29.40 -4.35
CA SER A 318 5.08 -29.62 -3.48
C SER A 318 6.16 -28.58 -3.73
N TYR A 319 6.73 -28.05 -2.65
CA TYR A 319 7.68 -26.95 -2.70
C TYR A 319 9.08 -27.41 -2.30
N GLY A 320 10.09 -27.05 -3.10
CA GLY A 320 11.49 -27.29 -2.81
C GLY A 320 12.22 -26.01 -2.44
N TYR A 321 13.10 -26.07 -1.44
CA TYR A 321 13.83 -24.91 -0.93
C TYR A 321 15.34 -25.14 -0.84
N ASN A 322 16.10 -24.05 -0.92
CA ASN A 322 17.47 -23.94 -0.47
C ASN A 322 17.52 -22.93 0.69
N GLY A 323 17.63 -23.41 1.93
CA GLY A 323 17.32 -22.58 3.10
C GLY A 323 15.86 -22.13 3.07
N ASN A 324 15.62 -20.81 3.02
CA ASN A 324 14.28 -20.22 2.89
C ASN A 324 13.98 -19.72 1.46
N GLN A 325 14.87 -19.98 0.49
CA GLN A 325 14.64 -19.59 -0.89
C GLN A 325 13.97 -20.72 -1.66
N LEU A 326 12.82 -20.45 -2.26
CA LEU A 326 12.08 -21.40 -3.09
C LEU A 326 12.91 -21.73 -4.34
N THR A 327 13.14 -23.01 -4.61
CA THR A 327 13.89 -23.47 -5.78
C THR A 327 12.99 -24.05 -6.86
N LYS A 328 11.89 -24.68 -6.46
CA LYS A 328 10.92 -25.27 -7.38
C LYS A 328 9.53 -25.44 -6.75
N VAL A 329 8.52 -25.60 -7.60
CA VAL A 329 7.15 -26.01 -7.24
C VAL A 329 6.70 -27.05 -8.25
N ASP A 330 6.43 -28.25 -7.80
CA ASP A 330 5.87 -29.31 -8.63
C ASP A 330 4.37 -29.41 -8.37
N ASP A 331 3.56 -29.48 -9.44
CA ASP A 331 2.15 -29.83 -9.39
C ASP A 331 1.92 -31.23 -9.99
N THR A 332 1.19 -32.09 -9.27
CA THR A 332 0.82 -33.42 -9.75
C THR A 332 -0.52 -33.45 -10.46
N VAL A 333 -1.29 -32.36 -10.42
CA VAL A 333 -2.58 -32.25 -11.08
C VAL A 333 -2.39 -31.85 -12.53
N SER A 334 -3.06 -32.55 -13.43
CA SER A 334 -3.18 -32.18 -14.85
C SER A 334 -4.63 -31.85 -15.16
N GLY A 335 -4.85 -30.81 -15.99
CA GLY A 335 -6.18 -30.30 -16.36
C GLY A 335 -7.27 -31.36 -16.60
N PRO A 336 -8.45 -30.96 -16.97
CA PRO A 336 -8.86 -29.64 -17.45
C PRO A 336 -9.09 -28.63 -16.32
N TYR A 337 -8.73 -27.36 -16.57
CA TYR A 337 -8.89 -26.29 -15.61
C TYR A 337 -9.92 -25.27 -16.10
N TYR A 338 -10.79 -24.83 -15.20
CA TYR A 338 -11.62 -23.66 -15.47
C TYR A 338 -10.74 -22.41 -15.59
N ALA A 339 -10.95 -21.60 -16.62
CA ALA A 339 -10.11 -20.43 -16.92
C ALA A 339 -10.01 -19.41 -15.75
N GLY A 340 -10.99 -19.39 -14.85
CA GLY A 340 -11.03 -18.56 -13.64
C GLY A 340 -10.58 -19.26 -12.35
N ALA A 341 -10.07 -20.49 -12.41
CA ALA A 341 -9.71 -21.27 -11.22
C ALA A 341 -8.47 -20.75 -10.50
N PHE A 342 -7.62 -19.95 -11.17
CA PHE A 342 -6.34 -19.47 -10.64
C PHE A 342 -5.45 -20.61 -10.12
N HIS A 343 -5.49 -21.78 -10.76
CA HIS A 343 -4.62 -22.91 -10.48
C HIS A 343 -3.16 -22.55 -10.76
N PHE A 344 -2.25 -23.27 -10.14
CA PHE A 344 -0.82 -23.11 -10.44
C PHE A 344 -0.52 -23.66 -11.84
N VAL A 345 0.25 -22.91 -12.62
CA VAL A 345 0.71 -23.36 -13.94
C VAL A 345 2.14 -23.88 -13.80
N ASP A 346 2.27 -25.19 -13.70
CA ASP A 346 3.55 -25.89 -13.65
C ASP A 346 4.10 -26.06 -15.09
N GLY A 347 4.68 -25.00 -15.61
CA GLY A 347 5.18 -24.93 -17.01
C GLY A 347 6.53 -25.62 -17.22
N VAL A 348 7.29 -25.87 -16.15
CA VAL A 348 8.66 -26.38 -16.24
C VAL A 348 8.93 -27.36 -15.12
N LYS A 349 9.44 -28.56 -15.47
CA LYS A 349 9.80 -29.63 -14.52
C LYS A 349 11.33 -29.73 -14.38
N GLU A 350 11.92 -28.76 -13.69
CA GLU A 350 13.37 -28.69 -13.49
C GLU A 350 13.75 -28.71 -12.01
N ALA A 351 15.01 -29.02 -11.70
CA ALA A 351 15.51 -28.99 -10.33
C ALA A 351 15.61 -27.56 -9.75
N THR A 352 15.72 -26.55 -10.64
CA THR A 352 15.77 -25.13 -10.27
C THR A 352 14.92 -24.31 -11.24
N GLU A 353 13.81 -23.82 -10.76
CA GLU A 353 12.83 -23.02 -11.51
C GLU A 353 12.91 -21.55 -11.16
N TYR A 354 13.43 -21.24 -9.97
CA TYR A 354 13.60 -19.89 -9.44
C TYR A 354 15.05 -19.63 -9.09
N SER A 355 15.53 -18.43 -9.35
CA SER A 355 16.87 -18.02 -8.91
C SER A 355 16.84 -16.60 -8.34
N TYR A 356 17.84 -16.29 -7.54
CA TYR A 356 17.91 -15.08 -6.72
C TYR A 356 19.26 -14.41 -6.84
N ASP A 357 19.29 -13.09 -6.64
CA ASP A 357 20.53 -12.33 -6.50
C ASP A 357 21.11 -12.44 -5.08
N ALA A 358 22.24 -11.76 -4.85
CA ALA A 358 22.90 -11.76 -3.55
C ALA A 358 22.08 -11.06 -2.43
N ASN A 359 21.10 -10.23 -2.80
CA ASN A 359 20.20 -9.56 -1.87
C ASN A 359 18.96 -10.41 -1.56
N GLY A 360 18.79 -11.57 -2.22
CA GLY A 360 17.63 -12.43 -2.08
C GLY A 360 16.46 -12.05 -3.00
N ASN A 361 16.61 -11.13 -3.93
CA ASN A 361 15.58 -10.80 -4.90
C ASN A 361 15.50 -11.87 -5.98
N MET A 362 14.31 -12.29 -6.37
CA MET A 362 14.10 -13.27 -7.44
C MET A 362 14.51 -12.67 -8.78
N VAL A 363 15.44 -13.30 -9.50
CA VAL A 363 15.92 -12.85 -10.80
C VAL A 363 15.42 -13.69 -11.97
N MET A 364 14.83 -14.85 -11.72
CA MET A 364 14.26 -15.74 -12.73
C MET A 364 13.07 -16.52 -12.17
N ASP A 365 12.02 -16.68 -12.97
CA ASP A 365 10.85 -17.54 -12.71
C ASP A 365 10.49 -18.25 -14.03
N LYS A 366 10.88 -19.52 -14.12
CA LYS A 366 10.67 -20.31 -15.36
C LYS A 366 9.21 -20.66 -15.57
N ASN A 367 8.43 -20.87 -14.51
CA ASN A 367 7.01 -21.18 -14.61
C ASN A 367 6.20 -20.04 -15.22
N LYS A 368 6.60 -18.80 -14.95
CA LYS A 368 6.01 -17.61 -15.59
C LYS A 368 6.72 -17.20 -16.90
N GLY A 369 7.70 -17.97 -17.35
CA GLY A 369 8.50 -17.65 -18.53
C GLY A 369 9.36 -16.39 -18.35
N ILE A 370 9.71 -16.02 -17.11
CA ILE A 370 10.56 -14.87 -16.82
C ILE A 370 12.02 -15.28 -16.90
N SER A 371 12.74 -14.72 -17.89
CA SER A 371 14.16 -15.00 -18.11
C SER A 371 15.07 -14.15 -17.22
N SER A 372 14.68 -12.92 -16.91
CA SER A 372 15.44 -12.10 -15.96
C SER A 372 14.59 -10.98 -15.33
N ILE A 373 14.92 -10.65 -14.09
CA ILE A 373 14.44 -9.46 -13.39
C ILE A 373 15.65 -8.66 -12.94
N SER A 374 15.69 -7.37 -13.28
CA SER A 374 16.69 -6.45 -12.74
C SER A 374 16.03 -5.49 -11.74
N TYR A 375 16.79 -5.14 -10.72
CA TYR A 375 16.34 -4.32 -9.59
C TYR A 375 17.08 -2.99 -9.54
N ASP A 376 16.46 -1.97 -8.99
CA ASP A 376 17.10 -0.71 -8.66
C ASP A 376 17.83 -0.78 -7.30
N ILE A 377 18.40 0.35 -6.87
CA ILE A 377 19.12 0.45 -5.60
C ILE A 377 18.23 0.21 -4.36
N ASN A 378 16.93 0.35 -4.51
CA ASN A 378 15.92 0.13 -3.45
C ASN A 378 15.38 -1.30 -3.47
N ASN A 379 15.98 -2.21 -4.24
CA ASN A 379 15.48 -3.58 -4.50
C ASN A 379 14.07 -3.62 -5.10
N LEU A 380 13.70 -2.60 -5.89
CA LEU A 380 12.45 -2.58 -6.63
C LEU A 380 12.67 -3.10 -8.06
N PRO A 381 11.78 -3.96 -8.61
CA PRO A 381 11.97 -4.52 -9.95
C PRO A 381 11.89 -3.42 -11.01
N GLN A 382 13.02 -3.15 -11.66
CA GLN A 382 13.15 -2.11 -12.68
C GLN A 382 12.78 -2.60 -14.08
N LYS A 383 13.10 -3.88 -14.37
CA LYS A 383 12.80 -4.49 -15.65
C LYS A 383 12.58 -5.98 -15.51
N ILE A 384 11.55 -6.49 -16.15
CA ILE A 384 11.23 -7.91 -16.28
C ILE A 384 11.33 -8.28 -17.76
N LEU A 385 12.09 -9.31 -18.07
CA LEU A 385 12.19 -9.88 -19.42
C LEU A 385 11.56 -11.27 -19.44
N TYR A 386 10.76 -11.54 -20.46
CA TYR A 386 10.14 -12.84 -20.68
C TYR A 386 10.87 -13.60 -21.80
N ASN A 387 10.77 -14.92 -21.80
CA ASN A 387 11.40 -15.80 -22.79
C ASN A 387 10.91 -15.55 -24.22
N ASP A 388 9.69 -15.03 -24.37
CA ASP A 388 9.06 -14.73 -25.66
C ASP A 388 9.38 -13.33 -26.19
N GLY A 389 10.26 -12.59 -25.51
CA GLY A 389 10.68 -11.23 -25.87
C GLY A 389 9.84 -10.10 -25.28
N ARG A 390 8.69 -10.41 -24.66
CA ARG A 390 7.91 -9.41 -23.91
C ARG A 390 8.75 -8.83 -22.77
N LYS A 391 8.48 -7.59 -22.44
CA LYS A 391 9.11 -6.94 -21.27
C LYS A 391 8.17 -6.01 -20.54
N ALA A 392 8.39 -5.87 -19.24
CA ALA A 392 7.82 -4.81 -18.40
C ALA A 392 8.97 -3.97 -17.85
N SER A 393 8.85 -2.65 -17.97
CA SER A 393 9.82 -1.71 -17.41
C SER A 393 9.10 -0.77 -16.45
N TYR A 394 9.71 -0.53 -15.32
CA TYR A 394 9.14 0.27 -14.23
C TYR A 394 10.02 1.48 -13.95
N VAL A 395 9.40 2.61 -13.72
CA VAL A 395 10.09 3.83 -13.27
C VAL A 395 9.62 4.15 -11.86
N TYR A 396 10.58 4.18 -10.95
CA TYR A 396 10.39 4.60 -9.56
C TYR A 396 11.15 5.88 -9.30
N ASP A 397 10.73 6.62 -8.29
CA ASP A 397 11.57 7.64 -7.69
C ASP A 397 12.48 7.05 -6.60
N ALA A 398 13.33 7.88 -6.03
CA ALA A 398 14.25 7.45 -4.99
C ALA A 398 13.58 7.11 -3.64
N GLU A 399 12.30 7.43 -3.47
CA GLU A 399 11.48 7.04 -2.30
C GLU A 399 10.72 5.72 -2.53
N GLY A 400 10.82 5.15 -3.74
CA GLY A 400 10.16 3.90 -4.11
C GLY A 400 8.74 4.07 -4.64
N ASN A 401 8.28 5.29 -4.90
CA ASN A 401 6.98 5.51 -5.54
C ASN A 401 7.06 5.14 -7.03
N LYS A 402 6.10 4.34 -7.48
CA LYS A 402 6.01 3.91 -8.87
C LYS A 402 5.31 4.97 -9.73
N HIS A 403 6.00 5.55 -10.67
CA HIS A 403 5.48 6.58 -11.57
C HIS A 403 4.94 6.03 -12.88
N SER A 404 5.58 5.01 -13.44
CA SER A 404 5.10 4.43 -14.69
C SER A 404 5.48 2.97 -14.86
N VAL A 405 4.69 2.27 -15.67
CA VAL A 405 4.96 0.92 -16.17
C VAL A 405 4.82 0.94 -17.68
N LEU A 406 5.81 0.44 -18.38
CA LEU A 406 5.79 0.26 -19.83
C LEU A 406 5.84 -1.22 -20.15
N TYR A 407 4.80 -1.73 -20.81
CA TYR A 407 4.77 -3.07 -21.38
C TYR A 407 5.13 -2.99 -22.86
N THR A 408 6.04 -3.87 -23.28
CA THR A 408 6.38 -4.08 -24.70
C THR A 408 6.02 -5.53 -25.02
N LEU A 409 5.16 -5.70 -26.02
CA LEU A 409 4.70 -7.00 -26.53
C LEU A 409 5.63 -7.47 -27.64
#